data_51fcc2745a1776f4837c8ff164aca14e
#
_entry.id   51fcc2745a1776f4837c8ff164aca14e
#
_cell.length_a   1.000
_cell.length_b   1.000
_cell.length_c   1.000
_cell.angle_alpha   90.00
_cell.angle_beta   90.00
_cell.angle_gamma   90.00
#
_symmetry.space_group_name_H-M   'P 1'
#
loop_
_entity.id
_entity.type
_entity.pdbx_description
1 polymer ?
#
loop_
_entity_poly.entity_id
_entity_poly.type
_entity_poly.pdbx_seq_one_letter_code
_entity_poly.pdbx_strand_id
1 'polypeptide(L)'
;LYRDVLREMETDALEQMKGFYDQFEGELDGHALVPEDLKGGARGIGSYFRKLRDGRLSDKDVMNVTLQNCLADAKNWATKTSSRKDDIIRLAETSLIPLLQDAERLRPQKNRTINSCRLSLQHLNKLQLLNHIDEEVRTLNREHNRFLLSDTSALLHKLVHEGDSSFVFEKIGANTRNVMIDEFQDTSRMQWDNFRLLLLEGLSQGADSLIVGDVKQSIYRWRNGDWGILNSLGSTRSESQLPFSFPVRVKTLKINRRSETNVINFNNRLFTAAVDHLNTLYLEELKEECFPLKEAYADVAQESPKTDNKGYVKVSFIEPDEEQSYAEKTLSALGEEVQRLLSAGVKLNDITILVRKNKNIPSIADYFDKELHLPIVSDEAFRLDASLAICMLIDALRYLSNPEEKIARASLIANYKLQTSHERGTETGKAGGNLADWHQLLTADVATVLPAEFISRMDELRLMPLYELLEELFTLFNMGSIGKQDAYLFAFFDAVTEYLQSNSSDLDGFIR
;
A
#
# COMPACT_ATOMS: atom_id res chain seq x y z
N LEU A 1 -3.58 -12.84 -26.17
CA LEU A 1 -3.27 -14.18 -25.61
C LEU A 1 -3.62 -14.27 -24.12
N TYR A 2 -2.99 -13.48 -23.22
CA TYR A 2 -3.25 -13.59 -21.77
C TYR A 2 -4.69 -13.22 -21.38
N ARG A 3 -5.26 -12.18 -22.03
CA ARG A 3 -6.66 -11.78 -21.83
C ARG A 3 -7.64 -12.87 -22.24
N ASP A 4 -7.35 -13.57 -23.31
CA ASP A 4 -8.21 -14.61 -23.84
C ASP A 4 -8.19 -15.84 -22.93
N VAL A 5 -7.01 -16.21 -22.43
CA VAL A 5 -6.85 -17.28 -21.42
C VAL A 5 -7.65 -16.99 -20.15
N LEU A 6 -7.59 -15.77 -19.63
CA LEU A 6 -8.36 -15.40 -18.43
C LEU A 6 -9.88 -15.46 -18.67
N ARG A 7 -10.35 -15.06 -19.84
CA ARG A 7 -11.75 -15.15 -20.22
C ARG A 7 -12.20 -16.61 -20.40
N GLU A 8 -11.38 -17.43 -21.01
CA GLU A 8 -11.61 -18.85 -21.16
C GLU A 8 -11.72 -19.54 -19.80
N MET A 9 -10.78 -19.27 -18.89
CA MET A 9 -10.82 -19.81 -17.51
C MET A 9 -12.09 -19.35 -16.74
N GLU A 10 -12.53 -18.11 -16.90
CA GLU A 10 -13.76 -17.61 -16.29
C GLU A 10 -14.98 -18.32 -16.88
N THR A 11 -15.04 -18.44 -18.19
CA THR A 11 -16.15 -19.11 -18.90
C THR A 11 -16.25 -20.57 -18.51
N ASP A 12 -15.13 -21.31 -18.54
CA ASP A 12 -15.07 -22.71 -18.16
C ASP A 12 -15.52 -22.92 -16.70
N ALA A 13 -15.10 -22.05 -15.79
CA ALA A 13 -15.52 -22.13 -14.39
C ALA A 13 -17.04 -21.86 -14.22
N LEU A 14 -17.60 -20.95 -14.98
CA LEU A 14 -19.03 -20.66 -14.97
C LEU A 14 -19.84 -21.82 -15.61
N GLU A 15 -19.37 -22.38 -16.71
CA GLU A 15 -20.02 -23.53 -17.38
C GLU A 15 -20.02 -24.78 -16.48
N GLN A 16 -18.93 -25.07 -15.78
CA GLN A 16 -18.90 -26.17 -14.83
C GLN A 16 -19.92 -26.00 -13.70
N MET A 17 -20.06 -24.77 -13.18
CA MET A 17 -21.06 -24.52 -12.14
C MET A 17 -22.49 -24.55 -12.66
N LYS A 18 -22.72 -24.09 -13.91
CA LYS A 18 -24.00 -24.23 -14.59
C LYS A 18 -24.36 -25.71 -14.83
N GLY A 19 -23.40 -26.55 -15.11
CA GLY A 19 -23.61 -28.00 -15.29
C GLY A 19 -24.29 -28.67 -14.10
N PHE A 20 -24.08 -28.20 -12.87
CA PHE A 20 -24.80 -28.68 -11.70
C PHE A 20 -26.27 -28.30 -11.70
N TYR A 21 -26.63 -27.13 -12.24
CA TYR A 21 -28.03 -26.74 -12.43
C TYR A 21 -28.69 -27.62 -13.49
N ASP A 22 -28.02 -27.83 -14.62
CA ASP A 22 -28.55 -28.64 -15.71
C ASP A 22 -28.77 -30.11 -15.27
N GLN A 23 -27.84 -30.64 -14.47
CA GLN A 23 -28.02 -31.99 -13.87
C GLN A 23 -29.17 -32.02 -12.86
N PHE A 24 -29.31 -30.99 -12.02
CA PHE A 24 -30.42 -30.88 -11.07
C PHE A 24 -31.78 -30.85 -11.78
N GLU A 25 -31.94 -30.06 -12.85
CA GLU A 25 -33.15 -30.07 -13.65
C GLU A 25 -33.41 -31.43 -14.34
N GLY A 26 -32.38 -32.02 -14.92
CA GLY A 26 -32.49 -33.35 -15.55
C GLY A 26 -32.94 -34.46 -14.58
N GLU A 27 -32.44 -34.44 -13.32
CA GLU A 27 -32.91 -35.37 -12.29
C GLU A 27 -34.38 -35.16 -11.92
N LEU A 28 -34.81 -33.92 -11.81
CA LEU A 28 -36.20 -33.58 -11.54
C LEU A 28 -37.15 -33.94 -12.70
N ASP A 29 -36.74 -33.65 -13.92
CA ASP A 29 -37.55 -33.93 -15.13
C ASP A 29 -37.67 -35.44 -15.33
N GLY A 30 -36.59 -36.21 -15.07
CA GLY A 30 -36.63 -37.68 -15.14
C GLY A 30 -37.63 -38.34 -14.19
N HIS A 31 -38.02 -37.64 -13.15
CA HIS A 31 -39.00 -38.07 -12.16
C HIS A 31 -40.33 -37.30 -12.26
N ALA A 32 -40.53 -36.52 -13.33
CA ALA A 32 -41.68 -35.62 -13.52
C ALA A 32 -41.96 -34.71 -12.31
N LEU A 33 -40.91 -34.11 -11.78
CA LEU A 33 -40.91 -33.13 -10.67
C LEU A 33 -40.45 -31.79 -11.20
N VAL A 34 -40.91 -30.72 -10.56
CA VAL A 34 -40.43 -29.36 -10.79
C VAL A 34 -39.83 -28.80 -9.50
N PRO A 35 -38.95 -27.78 -9.54
CA PRO A 35 -38.37 -27.18 -8.33
C PRO A 35 -39.41 -26.71 -7.31
N GLU A 36 -40.61 -26.40 -7.74
CA GLU A 36 -41.77 -25.99 -6.91
C GLU A 36 -42.34 -27.11 -6.06
N ASP A 37 -42.14 -28.37 -6.44
CA ASP A 37 -42.57 -29.56 -5.68
C ASP A 37 -41.69 -29.80 -4.45
N LEU A 38 -40.49 -29.22 -4.45
CA LEU A 38 -39.56 -29.34 -3.35
C LEU A 38 -39.91 -28.41 -2.20
N LYS A 39 -39.42 -28.70 -0.98
CA LYS A 39 -39.65 -27.88 0.19
C LYS A 39 -39.15 -26.44 -0.01
N GLY A 40 -40.05 -25.48 0.19
CA GLY A 40 -39.80 -24.05 -0.02
C GLY A 40 -39.98 -23.59 -1.46
N GLY A 41 -40.39 -24.45 -2.39
CA GLY A 41 -40.70 -24.11 -3.76
C GLY A 41 -39.58 -23.33 -4.46
N ALA A 42 -39.97 -22.30 -5.20
CA ALA A 42 -39.01 -21.45 -5.91
C ALA A 42 -37.95 -20.75 -5.01
N ARG A 43 -38.18 -20.61 -3.71
CA ARG A 43 -37.23 -20.05 -2.72
C ARG A 43 -36.47 -21.11 -1.93
N GLY A 44 -36.78 -22.39 -2.14
CA GLY A 44 -36.12 -23.52 -1.50
C GLY A 44 -34.73 -23.83 -2.09
N ILE A 45 -34.36 -25.12 -2.05
CA ILE A 45 -33.04 -25.56 -2.55
C ILE A 45 -32.87 -25.32 -4.05
N GLY A 46 -33.95 -25.32 -4.86
CA GLY A 46 -33.90 -24.96 -6.27
C GLY A 46 -33.34 -23.54 -6.53
N SER A 47 -33.48 -22.62 -5.56
CA SER A 47 -32.85 -21.30 -5.68
C SER A 47 -31.34 -21.34 -5.59
N TYR A 48 -30.76 -22.31 -4.87
CA TYR A 48 -29.34 -22.52 -4.83
C TYR A 48 -28.79 -22.89 -6.22
N PHE A 49 -29.34 -23.90 -6.86
CA PHE A 49 -28.89 -24.32 -8.18
C PHE A 49 -29.09 -23.22 -9.24
N ARG A 50 -30.19 -22.45 -9.17
CA ARG A 50 -30.38 -21.27 -10.03
C ARG A 50 -29.27 -20.22 -9.83
N LYS A 51 -28.83 -19.98 -8.59
CA LYS A 51 -27.71 -19.06 -8.33
C LYS A 51 -26.40 -19.58 -8.92
N LEU A 52 -26.16 -20.89 -8.92
CA LEU A 52 -25.01 -21.48 -9.62
C LEU A 52 -25.06 -21.22 -11.12
N ARG A 53 -26.22 -21.42 -11.76
CA ARG A 53 -26.45 -21.10 -13.17
C ARG A 53 -26.19 -19.62 -13.47
N ASP A 54 -26.64 -18.73 -12.59
CA ASP A 54 -26.53 -17.29 -12.76
C ASP A 54 -25.14 -16.75 -12.36
N GLY A 55 -24.19 -17.63 -12.01
CA GLY A 55 -22.84 -17.25 -11.61
C GLY A 55 -22.72 -16.52 -10.26
N ARG A 56 -23.73 -16.66 -9.40
CA ARG A 56 -23.75 -16.11 -8.03
C ARG A 56 -23.21 -17.15 -7.05
N LEU A 57 -21.90 -17.19 -6.91
CA LEU A 57 -21.20 -18.25 -6.21
C LEU A 57 -20.68 -17.87 -4.82
N SER A 58 -20.84 -16.60 -4.40
CA SER A 58 -20.32 -16.14 -3.11
C SER A 58 -21.09 -16.76 -1.93
N ASP A 59 -20.44 -16.94 -0.80
CA ASP A 59 -21.09 -17.46 0.41
C ASP A 59 -22.27 -16.56 0.84
N LYS A 60 -22.13 -15.24 0.65
CA LYS A 60 -23.23 -14.28 0.92
C LYS A 60 -24.47 -14.54 0.08
N ASP A 61 -24.29 -15.05 -1.13
CA ASP A 61 -25.40 -15.31 -2.05
C ASP A 61 -26.07 -16.67 -1.77
N VAL A 62 -25.29 -17.70 -1.48
CA VAL A 62 -25.77 -19.08 -1.49
C VAL A 62 -25.94 -19.70 -0.10
N MET A 63 -25.11 -19.31 0.88
CA MET A 63 -25.14 -19.92 2.20
C MET A 63 -26.39 -19.49 2.99
N ASN A 64 -27.23 -20.46 3.33
CA ASN A 64 -28.41 -20.26 4.14
C ASN A 64 -28.78 -21.56 4.89
N VAL A 65 -29.70 -21.42 5.85
CA VAL A 65 -30.17 -22.55 6.68
C VAL A 65 -30.81 -23.65 5.82
N THR A 66 -31.46 -23.31 4.72
CA THR A 66 -32.09 -24.29 3.80
C THR A 66 -31.04 -25.19 3.18
N LEU A 67 -29.93 -24.61 2.67
CA LEU A 67 -28.81 -25.39 2.10
C LEU A 67 -28.23 -26.36 3.13
N GLN A 68 -27.94 -25.87 4.34
CA GLN A 68 -27.39 -26.72 5.41
C GLN A 68 -28.31 -27.86 5.79
N ASN A 69 -29.61 -27.59 5.90
CA ASN A 69 -30.59 -28.60 6.22
C ASN A 69 -30.73 -29.64 5.11
N CYS A 70 -30.69 -29.23 3.84
CA CYS A 70 -30.77 -30.14 2.68
C CYS A 70 -29.51 -31.01 2.53
N LEU A 71 -28.33 -30.49 2.90
CA LEU A 71 -27.10 -31.28 2.96
C LEU A 71 -27.13 -32.34 4.07
N ALA A 72 -27.81 -32.06 5.19
CA ALA A 72 -27.84 -32.91 6.37
C ALA A 72 -28.83 -34.08 6.30
N ASP A 73 -30.04 -33.87 5.71
CA ASP A 73 -31.10 -34.89 5.71
C ASP A 73 -32.04 -34.72 4.50
N ALA A 74 -32.26 -35.83 3.79
CA ALA A 74 -33.17 -35.93 2.65
C ALA A 74 -34.63 -35.52 2.96
N LYS A 75 -35.07 -35.69 4.19
CA LYS A 75 -36.42 -35.26 4.65
C LYS A 75 -36.63 -33.76 4.53
N ASN A 76 -35.55 -32.98 4.46
CA ASN A 76 -35.61 -31.53 4.29
C ASN A 76 -35.89 -31.08 2.85
N TRP A 77 -35.86 -32.01 1.88
CA TRP A 77 -36.17 -31.72 0.49
C TRP A 77 -37.68 -31.77 0.17
N ALA A 78 -38.45 -32.49 0.97
CA ALA A 78 -39.90 -32.65 0.75
C ALA A 78 -40.72 -31.84 1.77
N THR A 79 -41.89 -31.36 1.32
CA THR A 79 -42.90 -30.79 2.24
C THR A 79 -43.68 -31.91 2.93
N LYS A 80 -44.08 -31.66 4.18
CA LYS A 80 -44.81 -32.66 4.97
C LYS A 80 -46.15 -33.08 4.34
N THR A 81 -46.75 -32.22 3.56
CA THR A 81 -48.08 -32.35 2.94
C THR A 81 -48.03 -32.80 1.46
N SER A 82 -46.82 -33.01 0.90
CA SER A 82 -46.71 -33.42 -0.50
C SER A 82 -47.16 -34.87 -0.68
N SER A 83 -47.98 -35.14 -1.69
CA SER A 83 -48.40 -36.47 -2.11
C SER A 83 -47.27 -37.28 -2.69
N ARG A 84 -46.19 -36.66 -3.13
CA ARG A 84 -44.98 -37.30 -3.71
C ARG A 84 -43.77 -37.27 -2.76
N LYS A 85 -44.03 -37.14 -1.46
CA LYS A 85 -43.00 -36.98 -0.44
C LYS A 85 -41.96 -38.09 -0.47
N ASP A 86 -42.39 -39.36 -0.55
CA ASP A 86 -41.50 -40.52 -0.50
C ASP A 86 -40.62 -40.61 -1.76
N ASP A 87 -41.16 -40.24 -2.94
CA ASP A 87 -40.41 -40.17 -4.19
C ASP A 87 -39.31 -39.09 -4.10
N ILE A 88 -39.66 -37.90 -3.57
CA ILE A 88 -38.70 -36.79 -3.41
C ILE A 88 -37.59 -37.17 -2.42
N ILE A 89 -37.91 -37.81 -1.29
CA ILE A 89 -36.92 -38.25 -0.32
C ILE A 89 -35.97 -39.26 -0.94
N ARG A 90 -36.50 -40.26 -1.67
CA ARG A 90 -35.69 -41.29 -2.34
C ARG A 90 -34.75 -40.66 -3.39
N LEU A 91 -35.26 -39.73 -4.21
CA LEU A 91 -34.48 -39.01 -5.21
C LEU A 91 -33.41 -38.14 -4.53
N ALA A 92 -33.73 -37.50 -3.41
CA ALA A 92 -32.77 -36.72 -2.64
C ALA A 92 -31.61 -37.59 -2.13
N GLU A 93 -31.90 -38.77 -1.57
CA GLU A 93 -30.89 -39.70 -1.06
C GLU A 93 -30.01 -40.26 -2.17
N THR A 94 -30.59 -40.61 -3.32
CA THR A 94 -29.85 -41.30 -4.41
C THR A 94 -29.06 -40.36 -5.31
N SER A 95 -29.58 -39.16 -5.60
CA SER A 95 -29.01 -38.26 -6.61
C SER A 95 -28.80 -36.86 -6.13
N LEU A 96 -29.78 -36.19 -5.47
CA LEU A 96 -29.72 -34.75 -5.26
C LEU A 96 -28.74 -34.33 -4.14
N ILE A 97 -28.61 -35.12 -3.05
CA ILE A 97 -27.64 -34.82 -1.98
C ILE A 97 -26.20 -35.03 -2.48
N PRO A 98 -25.84 -36.12 -3.14
CA PRO A 98 -24.52 -36.26 -3.77
C PRO A 98 -24.20 -35.10 -4.71
N LEU A 99 -25.14 -34.74 -5.59
CA LEU A 99 -24.98 -33.59 -6.51
C LEU A 99 -24.73 -32.27 -5.79
N LEU A 100 -25.48 -32.03 -4.71
CA LEU A 100 -25.33 -30.83 -3.88
C LEU A 100 -23.98 -30.79 -3.15
N GLN A 101 -23.52 -31.95 -2.63
CA GLN A 101 -22.23 -32.08 -1.97
C GLN A 101 -21.08 -31.80 -2.95
N ASP A 102 -21.14 -32.35 -4.17
CA ASP A 102 -20.15 -32.11 -5.21
C ASP A 102 -20.13 -30.64 -5.65
N ALA A 103 -21.30 -30.04 -5.80
CA ALA A 103 -21.42 -28.61 -6.12
C ALA A 103 -20.77 -27.74 -5.01
N GLU A 104 -21.07 -28.01 -3.73
CA GLU A 104 -20.49 -27.25 -2.62
C GLU A 104 -18.98 -27.48 -2.45
N ARG A 105 -18.47 -28.66 -2.79
CA ARG A 105 -17.02 -28.92 -2.78
C ARG A 105 -16.29 -28.10 -3.84
N LEU A 106 -16.87 -27.89 -5.02
CA LEU A 106 -16.24 -27.17 -6.13
C LEU A 106 -16.51 -25.66 -6.11
N ARG A 107 -17.69 -25.24 -5.68
CA ARG A 107 -18.14 -23.84 -5.70
C ARG A 107 -17.15 -22.83 -5.11
N PRO A 108 -16.57 -23.02 -3.90
CA PRO A 108 -15.64 -22.04 -3.34
C PRO A 108 -14.39 -21.84 -4.20
N GLN A 109 -13.87 -22.94 -4.78
CA GLN A 109 -12.71 -22.89 -5.67
C GLN A 109 -13.06 -22.14 -6.97
N LYS A 110 -14.20 -22.46 -7.60
CA LYS A 110 -14.64 -21.81 -8.84
C LYS A 110 -14.95 -20.33 -8.61
N ASN A 111 -15.55 -19.97 -7.48
CA ASN A 111 -15.75 -18.58 -7.09
C ASN A 111 -14.43 -17.81 -6.98
N ARG A 112 -13.39 -18.41 -6.38
CA ARG A 112 -12.05 -17.81 -6.34
C ARG A 112 -11.47 -17.62 -7.75
N THR A 113 -11.56 -18.65 -8.60
CA THR A 113 -11.09 -18.57 -9.99
C THR A 113 -11.74 -17.43 -10.74
N ILE A 114 -13.09 -17.35 -10.73
CA ILE A 114 -13.86 -16.30 -11.41
C ILE A 114 -13.48 -14.91 -10.91
N ASN A 115 -13.41 -14.74 -9.59
CA ASN A 115 -13.03 -13.45 -8.99
C ASN A 115 -11.59 -13.06 -9.33
N SER A 116 -10.66 -14.01 -9.33
CA SER A 116 -9.27 -13.78 -9.73
C SER A 116 -9.16 -13.37 -11.19
N CYS A 117 -9.87 -14.05 -12.09
CA CYS A 117 -9.91 -13.70 -13.51
C CYS A 117 -10.48 -12.30 -13.74
N ARG A 118 -11.60 -11.96 -13.08
CA ARG A 118 -12.22 -10.63 -13.17
C ARG A 118 -11.32 -9.52 -12.66
N LEU A 119 -10.70 -9.70 -11.50
CA LEU A 119 -9.76 -8.75 -10.94
C LEU A 119 -8.53 -8.57 -11.85
N SER A 120 -7.98 -9.67 -12.38
CA SER A 120 -6.85 -9.62 -13.31
C SER A 120 -7.23 -8.85 -14.59
N LEU A 121 -8.39 -9.15 -15.18
CA LEU A 121 -8.88 -8.45 -16.38
C LEU A 121 -9.11 -6.95 -16.12
N GLN A 122 -9.63 -6.59 -14.94
CA GLN A 122 -9.84 -5.20 -14.55
C GLN A 122 -8.53 -4.40 -14.46
N HIS A 123 -7.44 -5.05 -14.04
CA HIS A 123 -6.15 -4.41 -13.85
C HIS A 123 -5.16 -4.61 -14.99
N LEU A 124 -5.49 -5.43 -15.99
CA LEU A 124 -4.57 -5.77 -17.08
C LEU A 124 -4.06 -4.56 -17.85
N ASN A 125 -4.91 -3.57 -18.13
CA ASN A 125 -4.51 -2.34 -18.82
C ASN A 125 -3.55 -1.50 -17.98
N LYS A 126 -3.71 -1.49 -16.66
CA LYS A 126 -2.79 -0.80 -15.75
C LYS A 126 -1.41 -1.48 -15.73
N LEU A 127 -1.38 -2.81 -15.71
CA LEU A 127 -0.12 -3.57 -15.80
C LEU A 127 0.58 -3.33 -17.14
N GLN A 128 -0.16 -3.29 -18.23
CA GLN A 128 0.40 -2.95 -19.55
C GLN A 128 0.99 -1.54 -19.58
N LEU A 129 0.27 -0.56 -19.00
CA LEU A 129 0.78 0.81 -18.88
C LEU A 129 2.07 0.87 -18.05
N LEU A 130 2.11 0.17 -16.92
CA LEU A 130 3.32 0.10 -16.09
C LEU A 130 4.50 -0.51 -16.86
N ASN A 131 4.25 -1.56 -17.66
CA ASN A 131 5.30 -2.14 -18.50
C ASN A 131 5.85 -1.13 -19.53
N HIS A 132 4.97 -0.39 -20.20
CA HIS A 132 5.41 0.65 -21.14
C HIS A 132 6.18 1.77 -20.44
N ILE A 133 5.77 2.18 -19.24
CA ILE A 133 6.51 3.16 -18.44
C ILE A 133 7.90 2.63 -18.09
N ASP A 134 8.02 1.37 -17.65
CA ASP A 134 9.31 0.76 -17.34
C ASP A 134 10.24 0.69 -18.57
N GLU A 135 9.69 0.29 -19.71
CA GLU A 135 10.44 0.26 -21.00
C GLU A 135 10.95 1.65 -21.41
N GLU A 136 10.11 2.68 -21.27
CA GLU A 136 10.46 4.06 -21.58
C GLU A 136 11.51 4.62 -20.63
N VAL A 137 11.35 4.40 -19.31
CA VAL A 137 12.34 4.77 -18.29
C VAL A 137 13.70 4.13 -18.58
N ARG A 138 13.72 2.84 -18.95
CA ARG A 138 14.98 2.14 -19.33
C ARG A 138 15.61 2.71 -20.58
N THR A 139 14.80 3.15 -21.54
CA THR A 139 15.27 3.77 -22.77
C THR A 139 15.89 5.14 -22.49
N LEU A 140 15.18 6.01 -21.77
CA LEU A 140 15.68 7.32 -21.33
C LEU A 140 16.97 7.22 -20.49
N ASN A 141 17.04 6.26 -19.58
CA ASN A 141 18.24 6.05 -18.77
C ASN A 141 19.45 5.65 -19.63
N ARG A 142 19.25 4.80 -20.66
CA ARG A 142 20.31 4.44 -21.60
C ARG A 142 20.76 5.62 -22.47
N GLU A 143 19.82 6.43 -22.98
CA GLU A 143 20.11 7.61 -23.78
C GLU A 143 20.92 8.66 -23.01
N HIS A 144 20.60 8.83 -21.72
CA HIS A 144 21.29 9.78 -20.85
C HIS A 144 22.45 9.18 -20.05
N ASN A 145 22.87 7.93 -20.30
CA ASN A 145 23.89 7.21 -19.55
C ASN A 145 23.66 7.25 -18.03
N ARG A 146 22.39 7.14 -17.61
CA ARG A 146 21.99 7.12 -16.19
C ARG A 146 21.77 5.68 -15.73
N PHE A 147 22.11 5.42 -14.47
CA PHE A 147 21.87 4.16 -13.81
C PHE A 147 21.09 4.39 -12.52
N LEU A 148 19.96 3.70 -12.38
CA LEU A 148 19.13 3.81 -11.17
C LEU A 148 19.71 2.90 -10.06
N LEU A 149 19.88 3.45 -8.86
CA LEU A 149 20.33 2.67 -7.70
C LEU A 149 19.38 1.52 -7.37
N SER A 150 18.09 1.66 -7.67
CA SER A 150 17.09 0.58 -7.52
C SER A 150 17.40 -0.65 -8.36
N ASP A 151 18.08 -0.48 -9.50
CA ASP A 151 18.39 -1.56 -10.45
C ASP A 151 19.66 -2.33 -10.06
N THR A 152 20.43 -1.82 -9.10
CA THR A 152 21.71 -2.43 -8.66
C THR A 152 21.52 -3.88 -8.23
N SER A 153 20.50 -4.15 -7.41
CA SER A 153 20.23 -5.51 -6.90
C SER A 153 19.83 -6.46 -8.02
N ALA A 154 19.05 -5.99 -8.99
CA ALA A 154 18.60 -6.79 -10.14
C ALA A 154 19.77 -7.06 -11.10
N LEU A 155 20.61 -6.06 -11.36
CA LEU A 155 21.82 -6.24 -12.18
C LEU A 155 22.79 -7.22 -11.53
N LEU A 156 23.06 -7.06 -10.24
CA LEU A 156 23.92 -7.99 -9.49
C LEU A 156 23.35 -9.41 -9.53
N HIS A 157 22.03 -9.57 -9.31
CA HIS A 157 21.38 -10.88 -9.39
C HIS A 157 21.57 -11.53 -10.76
N LYS A 158 21.41 -10.77 -11.84
CA LYS A 158 21.62 -11.25 -13.21
C LYS A 158 23.07 -11.66 -13.44
N LEU A 159 24.03 -10.83 -13.02
CA LEU A 159 25.47 -11.12 -13.16
C LEU A 159 25.90 -12.38 -12.38
N VAL A 160 25.29 -12.58 -11.20
CA VAL A 160 25.61 -13.70 -10.31
C VAL A 160 24.97 -15.02 -10.78
N HIS A 161 23.75 -14.99 -11.33
CA HIS A 161 22.98 -16.20 -11.66
C HIS A 161 22.98 -16.57 -13.14
N GLU A 162 23.13 -15.59 -14.04
CA GLU A 162 23.05 -15.79 -15.50
C GLU A 162 24.42 -15.63 -16.20
N GLY A 163 25.39 -15.02 -15.54
CA GLY A 163 26.73 -14.76 -16.09
C GLY A 163 27.78 -15.73 -15.59
N ASP A 164 29.03 -15.47 -15.99
CA ASP A 164 30.21 -16.14 -15.46
C ASP A 164 30.40 -15.70 -13.99
N SER A 165 29.67 -16.35 -13.09
CA SER A 165 29.62 -16.03 -11.65
C SER A 165 31.00 -16.01 -10.99
N SER A 166 31.98 -16.74 -11.59
CA SER A 166 33.34 -16.84 -11.08
C SER A 166 34.01 -15.46 -10.92
N PHE A 167 33.83 -14.54 -11.87
CA PHE A 167 34.55 -13.26 -11.84
C PHE A 167 34.15 -12.33 -10.69
N VAL A 168 32.86 -12.23 -10.38
CA VAL A 168 32.37 -11.40 -9.26
C VAL A 168 32.83 -12.00 -7.93
N PHE A 169 32.72 -13.34 -7.80
CA PHE A 169 33.12 -14.06 -6.59
C PHE A 169 34.61 -14.17 -6.44
N GLU A 170 35.39 -14.32 -7.52
CA GLU A 170 36.85 -14.28 -7.47
C GLU A 170 37.38 -12.93 -6.98
N LYS A 171 36.77 -11.82 -7.39
CA LYS A 171 37.18 -10.48 -6.93
C LYS A 171 36.73 -10.12 -5.53
N ILE A 172 35.49 -10.49 -5.12
CA ILE A 172 34.91 -10.12 -3.84
C ILE A 172 35.01 -11.27 -2.84
N GLY A 173 34.65 -12.47 -3.24
CA GLY A 173 34.57 -13.65 -2.36
C GLY A 173 35.90 -14.12 -1.81
N ALA A 174 36.97 -14.06 -2.60
CA ALA A 174 38.31 -14.45 -2.15
C ALA A 174 38.82 -13.61 -0.97
N ASN A 175 38.32 -12.40 -0.80
CA ASN A 175 38.72 -11.46 0.27
C ASN A 175 37.70 -11.32 1.40
N THR A 176 36.48 -11.83 1.25
CA THR A 176 35.38 -11.66 2.21
C THR A 176 35.16 -12.98 2.95
N ARG A 177 35.71 -13.11 4.17
CA ARG A 177 35.55 -14.33 4.97
C ARG A 177 34.32 -14.30 5.85
N ASN A 178 34.05 -13.18 6.50
CA ASN A 178 32.97 -13.02 7.46
C ASN A 178 31.93 -12.06 6.91
N VAL A 179 30.69 -12.47 6.85
CA VAL A 179 29.55 -11.64 6.43
C VAL A 179 28.73 -11.27 7.65
N MET A 180 28.55 -9.97 7.88
CA MET A 180 27.71 -9.45 8.96
C MET A 180 26.62 -8.58 8.34
N ILE A 181 25.35 -8.94 8.59
CA ILE A 181 24.18 -8.21 8.07
C ILE A 181 23.34 -7.76 9.25
N ASP A 182 23.10 -6.47 9.34
CA ASP A 182 22.22 -5.85 10.32
C ASP A 182 20.88 -5.46 9.67
N GLU A 183 19.83 -5.23 10.47
CA GLU A 183 18.46 -4.90 10.02
C GLU A 183 17.93 -5.88 8.95
N PHE A 184 18.23 -7.17 9.12
CA PHE A 184 17.98 -8.19 8.11
C PHE A 184 16.50 -8.38 7.78
N GLN A 185 15.55 -8.02 8.68
CA GLN A 185 14.11 -8.07 8.44
C GLN A 185 13.66 -7.19 7.26
N ASP A 186 14.46 -6.22 6.85
CA ASP A 186 14.17 -5.31 5.74
C ASP A 186 14.79 -5.78 4.41
N THR A 187 15.49 -6.90 4.44
CA THR A 187 16.13 -7.49 3.25
C THR A 187 15.08 -8.09 2.31
N SER A 188 15.17 -7.76 1.02
CA SER A 188 14.36 -8.39 -0.01
C SER A 188 14.88 -9.78 -0.40
N ARG A 189 14.02 -10.61 -1.00
CA ARG A 189 14.41 -11.93 -1.50
C ARG A 189 15.60 -11.85 -2.47
N MET A 190 15.57 -10.90 -3.40
CA MET A 190 16.64 -10.69 -4.38
C MET A 190 17.96 -10.29 -3.72
N GLN A 191 17.92 -9.40 -2.73
CA GLN A 191 19.12 -9.04 -1.97
C GLN A 191 19.66 -10.24 -1.20
N TRP A 192 18.79 -11.01 -0.55
CA TRP A 192 19.20 -12.22 0.14
C TRP A 192 19.86 -13.23 -0.80
N ASP A 193 19.28 -13.51 -1.95
CA ASP A 193 19.84 -14.43 -2.93
C ASP A 193 21.24 -13.99 -3.40
N ASN A 194 21.48 -12.69 -3.53
CA ASN A 194 22.79 -12.15 -3.86
C ASN A 194 23.79 -12.33 -2.71
N PHE A 195 23.42 -11.97 -1.47
CA PHE A 195 24.33 -12.05 -0.32
C PHE A 195 24.54 -13.46 0.20
N ARG A 196 23.54 -14.33 0.03
CA ARG A 196 23.60 -15.73 0.46
C ARG A 196 24.83 -16.46 -0.12
N LEU A 197 25.18 -16.19 -1.36
CA LEU A 197 26.32 -16.83 -2.01
C LEU A 197 27.66 -16.42 -1.36
N LEU A 198 27.82 -15.13 -1.05
CA LEU A 198 29.01 -14.65 -0.31
C LEU A 198 29.09 -15.27 1.09
N LEU A 199 27.95 -15.35 1.76
CA LEU A 199 27.87 -15.97 3.09
C LEU A 199 28.24 -17.45 3.03
N LEU A 200 27.72 -18.21 2.04
CA LEU A 200 28.04 -19.62 1.86
C LEU A 200 29.51 -19.85 1.53
N GLU A 201 30.12 -18.97 0.73
CA GLU A 201 31.56 -19.04 0.44
C GLU A 201 32.39 -18.86 1.71
N GLY A 202 32.12 -17.85 2.51
CA GLY A 202 32.80 -17.64 3.81
C GLY A 202 32.63 -18.84 4.75
N LEU A 203 31.41 -19.37 4.87
CA LEU A 203 31.13 -20.55 5.70
C LEU A 203 31.86 -21.80 5.20
N SER A 204 32.00 -22.00 3.88
CA SER A 204 32.73 -23.12 3.29
C SER A 204 34.22 -23.09 3.63
N GLN A 205 34.77 -21.88 3.84
CA GLN A 205 36.15 -21.66 4.27
C GLN A 205 36.32 -21.75 5.79
N GLY A 206 35.29 -22.12 6.53
CA GLY A 206 35.31 -22.27 7.98
C GLY A 206 35.20 -20.97 8.74
N ALA A 207 34.73 -19.88 8.10
CA ALA A 207 34.53 -18.61 8.77
C ALA A 207 33.10 -18.53 9.39
N ASP A 208 32.96 -17.75 10.44
CA ASP A 208 31.66 -17.43 11.06
C ASP A 208 31.05 -16.20 10.44
N SER A 209 29.71 -16.21 10.34
CA SER A 209 28.93 -15.06 9.86
C SER A 209 27.83 -14.70 10.86
N LEU A 210 27.36 -13.46 10.84
CA LEU A 210 26.37 -12.94 11.77
C LEU A 210 25.23 -12.25 11.03
N ILE A 211 23.99 -12.64 11.32
CA ILE A 211 22.78 -11.98 10.86
C ILE A 211 22.07 -11.43 12.09
N VAL A 212 21.75 -10.14 12.09
CA VAL A 212 21.04 -9.45 13.16
C VAL A 212 19.76 -8.83 12.58
N GLY A 213 18.66 -8.96 13.31
CA GLY A 213 17.38 -8.39 12.89
C GLY A 213 16.26 -8.71 13.87
N ASP A 214 15.15 -8.00 13.70
CA ASP A 214 13.94 -8.22 14.47
C ASP A 214 12.73 -8.21 13.54
N VAL A 215 12.08 -9.36 13.37
CA VAL A 215 10.90 -9.52 12.49
C VAL A 215 9.77 -8.54 12.82
N LYS A 216 9.67 -8.10 14.09
CA LYS A 216 8.67 -7.14 14.57
C LYS A 216 8.93 -5.71 14.11
N GLN A 217 10.15 -5.40 13.68
CA GLN A 217 10.57 -4.08 13.19
C GLN A 217 10.53 -3.96 11.66
N SER A 218 10.04 -4.96 10.94
CA SER A 218 9.93 -4.92 9.49
C SER A 218 8.87 -3.91 9.05
N ILE A 219 9.30 -2.80 8.44
CA ILE A 219 8.45 -1.71 7.95
C ILE A 219 8.63 -1.42 6.45
N TYR A 220 9.55 -2.12 5.77
CA TYR A 220 9.89 -1.90 4.37
C TYR A 220 9.30 -2.92 3.39
N ARG A 221 8.13 -3.50 3.70
CA ARG A 221 7.44 -4.41 2.78
C ARG A 221 7.15 -3.77 1.41
N TRP A 222 6.88 -2.48 1.38
CA TRP A 222 6.67 -1.70 0.16
C TRP A 222 7.94 -1.57 -0.71
N ARG A 223 9.14 -1.84 -0.15
CA ARG A 223 10.43 -1.99 -0.85
C ARG A 223 10.82 -3.45 -1.06
N ASN A 224 9.87 -4.38 -0.99
CA ASN A 224 10.07 -5.82 -1.09
C ASN A 224 10.85 -6.46 0.08
N GLY A 225 10.99 -5.78 1.22
CA GLY A 225 11.49 -6.39 2.44
C GLY A 225 10.62 -7.58 2.84
N ASP A 226 11.25 -8.71 3.18
CA ASP A 226 10.57 -9.97 3.53
C ASP A 226 11.11 -10.52 4.85
N TRP A 227 10.44 -10.16 5.95
CA TRP A 227 10.80 -10.66 7.27
C TRP A 227 10.68 -12.19 7.41
N GLY A 228 9.92 -12.84 6.53
CA GLY A 228 9.78 -14.28 6.49
C GLY A 228 11.11 -14.98 6.20
N ILE A 229 12.05 -14.32 5.51
CA ILE A 229 13.41 -14.84 5.29
C ILE A 229 14.12 -15.01 6.62
N LEU A 230 14.13 -13.97 7.48
CA LEU A 230 14.74 -14.02 8.81
C LEU A 230 14.10 -15.10 9.70
N ASN A 231 12.76 -15.18 9.68
CA ASN A 231 12.01 -16.18 10.45
C ASN A 231 12.35 -17.61 10.02
N SER A 232 12.56 -17.84 8.71
CA SER A 232 12.87 -19.17 8.17
C SER A 232 14.31 -19.62 8.46
N LEU A 233 15.27 -18.71 8.61
CA LEU A 233 16.66 -19.05 8.86
C LEU A 233 16.87 -19.80 10.19
N GLY A 234 16.04 -19.51 11.19
CA GLY A 234 16.10 -20.14 12.51
C GLY A 234 15.26 -21.39 12.65
N SER A 235 14.43 -21.73 11.65
CA SER A 235 13.50 -22.85 11.73
C SER A 235 14.20 -24.17 11.33
N THR A 236 13.89 -25.24 12.07
CA THR A 236 14.32 -26.61 11.72
C THR A 236 13.48 -27.21 10.60
N ARG A 237 12.51 -26.47 10.06
CA ARG A 237 11.63 -26.91 8.98
C ARG A 237 12.38 -26.86 7.64
N SER A 238 11.96 -27.71 6.71
CA SER A 238 12.48 -27.91 5.34
C SER A 238 12.61 -26.64 4.47
N GLU A 239 12.23 -25.48 4.97
CA GLU A 239 12.27 -24.18 4.30
C GLU A 239 13.53 -23.36 4.61
N SER A 240 14.45 -23.92 5.42
CA SER A 240 15.75 -23.27 5.69
C SER A 240 16.50 -23.08 4.37
N GLN A 241 16.75 -21.84 4.03
CA GLN A 241 17.40 -21.46 2.76
C GLN A 241 18.92 -21.69 2.77
N LEU A 242 19.44 -22.18 3.87
CA LEU A 242 20.85 -22.58 4.01
C LEU A 242 20.98 -24.09 3.97
N PRO A 243 22.05 -24.63 3.35
CA PRO A 243 22.33 -26.06 3.39
C PRO A 243 22.45 -26.57 4.82
N PHE A 244 21.97 -27.77 5.09
CA PHE A 244 22.06 -28.45 6.40
C PHE A 244 23.50 -28.58 6.94
N SER A 245 24.52 -28.46 6.08
CA SER A 245 25.94 -28.47 6.47
C SER A 245 26.35 -27.25 7.28
N PHE A 246 25.56 -26.18 7.30
CA PHE A 246 25.86 -24.95 8.03
C PHE A 246 24.78 -24.70 9.09
N PRO A 247 24.99 -25.18 10.32
CA PRO A 247 24.01 -25.03 11.40
C PRO A 247 23.87 -23.56 11.82
N VAL A 248 22.64 -23.08 11.82
CA VAL A 248 22.30 -21.74 12.33
C VAL A 248 22.09 -21.79 13.83
N ARG A 249 22.80 -20.95 14.55
CA ARG A 249 22.64 -20.78 16.00
C ARG A 249 21.86 -19.50 16.29
N VAL A 250 20.58 -19.63 16.62
CA VAL A 250 19.72 -18.51 16.97
C VAL A 250 19.95 -18.08 18.42
N LYS A 251 20.11 -16.77 18.62
CA LYS A 251 20.18 -16.13 19.95
C LYS A 251 19.18 -14.99 20.01
N THR A 252 18.22 -15.04 20.92
CA THR A 252 17.30 -13.94 21.21
C THR A 252 17.90 -13.00 22.25
N LEU A 253 17.95 -11.70 21.96
CA LEU A 253 18.38 -10.66 22.88
C LEU A 253 17.19 -10.18 23.71
N LYS A 254 17.05 -10.67 24.93
CA LYS A 254 15.91 -10.35 25.81
C LYS A 254 16.05 -9.01 26.52
N ILE A 255 17.28 -8.56 26.77
CA ILE A 255 17.56 -7.38 27.60
C ILE A 255 17.52 -6.12 26.74
N ASN A 256 16.58 -5.24 27.04
CA ASN A 256 16.50 -3.90 26.46
C ASN A 256 17.30 -2.93 27.32
N ARG A 257 18.44 -2.44 26.77
CA ARG A 257 19.34 -1.48 27.44
C ARG A 257 19.06 -0.03 27.01
N ARG A 258 18.22 0.19 26.01
CA ARG A 258 17.91 1.51 25.44
C ARG A 258 16.89 2.24 26.28
N SER A 259 15.78 1.59 26.60
CA SER A 259 14.58 2.21 27.20
C SER A 259 14.60 2.12 28.72
N GLU A 260 13.80 2.97 29.36
CA GLU A 260 13.53 2.91 30.78
C GLU A 260 12.44 1.86 31.11
N THR A 261 12.45 1.36 32.33
CA THR A 261 11.63 0.20 32.77
C THR A 261 10.13 0.38 32.48
N ASN A 262 9.56 1.57 32.75
CA ASN A 262 8.14 1.79 32.49
C ASN A 262 7.77 1.77 31.00
N VAL A 263 8.68 2.21 30.13
CA VAL A 263 8.48 2.14 28.67
C VAL A 263 8.51 0.69 28.20
N ILE A 264 9.47 -0.11 28.68
CA ILE A 264 9.55 -1.54 28.37
C ILE A 264 8.28 -2.28 28.81
N ASN A 265 7.86 -2.05 30.05
CA ASN A 265 6.65 -2.68 30.59
C ASN A 265 5.39 -2.30 29.82
N PHE A 266 5.26 -1.03 29.42
CA PHE A 266 4.15 -0.58 28.59
C PHE A 266 4.16 -1.29 27.22
N ASN A 267 5.31 -1.31 26.54
CA ASN A 267 5.45 -1.95 25.23
C ASN A 267 5.16 -3.44 25.30
N ASN A 268 5.68 -4.14 26.30
CA ASN A 268 5.39 -5.56 26.49
C ASN A 268 3.88 -5.83 26.59
N ARG A 269 3.16 -5.04 27.39
CA ARG A 269 1.71 -5.16 27.55
C ARG A 269 0.94 -4.80 26.30
N LEU A 270 1.33 -3.67 25.66
CA LEU A 270 0.65 -3.17 24.46
C LEU A 270 0.77 -4.16 23.30
N PHE A 271 1.98 -4.62 22.99
CA PHE A 271 2.18 -5.50 21.84
C PHE A 271 1.61 -6.90 22.06
N THR A 272 1.64 -7.44 23.29
CA THR A 272 0.97 -8.70 23.61
C THR A 272 -0.54 -8.57 23.41
N ALA A 273 -1.16 -7.54 23.97
CA ALA A 273 -2.60 -7.31 23.82
C ALA A 273 -3.01 -7.03 22.35
N ALA A 274 -2.19 -6.28 21.62
CA ALA A 274 -2.43 -5.98 20.21
C ALA A 274 -2.41 -7.25 19.34
N VAL A 275 -1.46 -8.15 19.58
CA VAL A 275 -1.38 -9.44 18.85
C VAL A 275 -2.59 -10.31 19.14
N ASP A 276 -3.00 -10.42 20.40
CA ASP A 276 -4.18 -11.20 20.78
C ASP A 276 -5.46 -10.63 20.14
N HIS A 277 -5.60 -9.31 20.16
CA HIS A 277 -6.74 -8.63 19.53
C HIS A 277 -6.76 -8.82 18.00
N LEU A 278 -5.63 -8.63 17.34
CA LEU A 278 -5.52 -8.82 15.90
C LEU A 278 -5.78 -10.26 15.48
N ASN A 279 -5.29 -11.25 16.24
CA ASN A 279 -5.60 -12.66 15.97
C ASN A 279 -7.10 -12.95 16.11
N THR A 280 -7.76 -12.32 17.10
CA THR A 280 -9.22 -12.45 17.27
C THR A 280 -9.97 -11.88 16.07
N LEU A 281 -9.60 -10.67 15.60
CA LEU A 281 -10.20 -10.08 14.40
C LEU A 281 -9.97 -10.94 13.16
N TYR A 282 -8.76 -11.46 12.95
CA TYR A 282 -8.45 -12.36 11.84
C TYR A 282 -9.31 -13.63 11.89
N LEU A 283 -9.48 -14.23 13.08
CA LEU A 283 -10.31 -15.41 13.24
C LEU A 283 -11.78 -15.12 12.92
N GLU A 284 -12.30 -13.96 13.32
CA GLU A 284 -13.68 -13.55 13.06
C GLU A 284 -13.93 -13.26 11.57
N GLU A 285 -13.01 -12.56 10.90
CA GLU A 285 -13.16 -12.14 9.51
C GLU A 285 -12.84 -13.25 8.50
N LEU A 286 -11.72 -13.94 8.70
CA LEU A 286 -11.19 -14.94 7.75
C LEU A 286 -11.47 -16.37 8.17
N LYS A 287 -11.93 -16.60 9.41
CA LYS A 287 -12.10 -17.93 10.03
C LYS A 287 -10.82 -18.78 10.01
N GLU A 288 -9.68 -18.13 9.97
CA GLU A 288 -8.35 -18.73 9.98
C GLU A 288 -7.51 -18.07 11.09
N GLU A 289 -6.69 -18.84 11.79
CA GLU A 289 -5.72 -18.28 12.73
C GLU A 289 -4.54 -17.68 11.98
N CYS A 290 -4.08 -16.49 12.41
CA CYS A 290 -2.89 -15.85 11.85
C CYS A 290 -1.63 -16.37 12.53
N PHE A 291 -1.22 -17.58 12.23
CA PHE A 291 -0.01 -18.19 12.79
C PHE A 291 1.27 -17.36 12.63
N PRO A 292 1.55 -16.76 11.46
CA PRO A 292 2.75 -15.94 11.29
C PRO A 292 2.85 -14.78 12.29
N LEU A 293 1.72 -14.15 12.64
CA LEU A 293 1.71 -13.05 13.61
C LEU A 293 2.05 -13.55 15.02
N LYS A 294 1.45 -14.66 15.45
CA LYS A 294 1.76 -15.28 16.75
C LYS A 294 3.22 -15.71 16.85
N GLU A 295 3.77 -16.30 15.78
CA GLU A 295 5.17 -16.74 15.73
C GLU A 295 6.12 -15.53 15.81
N ALA A 296 5.85 -14.48 15.02
CA ALA A 296 6.68 -13.28 14.98
C ALA A 296 6.76 -12.54 16.32
N TYR A 297 5.71 -12.63 17.14
CA TYR A 297 5.60 -11.95 18.43
C TYR A 297 5.72 -12.89 19.64
N ALA A 298 6.10 -14.15 19.45
CA ALA A 298 6.25 -15.11 20.53
C ALA A 298 7.27 -14.68 21.59
N ASP A 299 8.30 -13.92 21.18
CA ASP A 299 9.38 -13.40 22.02
C ASP A 299 9.31 -11.88 22.21
N VAL A 300 8.13 -11.28 22.15
CA VAL A 300 7.93 -9.83 22.22
C VAL A 300 8.34 -9.22 23.55
N ALA A 301 8.22 -9.99 24.65
CA ALA A 301 8.52 -9.51 25.98
C ALA A 301 10.03 -9.29 26.18
N GLN A 302 10.38 -8.06 26.56
CA GLN A 302 11.75 -7.65 26.85
C GLN A 302 11.95 -7.45 28.35
N GLU A 303 13.17 -7.64 28.82
CA GLU A 303 13.58 -7.48 30.21
C GLU A 303 14.37 -6.18 30.38
N SER A 304 14.13 -5.47 31.48
CA SER A 304 14.93 -4.31 31.86
C SER A 304 16.12 -4.74 32.73
N PRO A 305 17.36 -4.28 32.43
CA PRO A 305 18.47 -4.47 33.34
C PRO A 305 18.41 -3.50 34.55
N LYS A 306 17.49 -2.52 34.50
CA LYS A 306 17.31 -1.48 35.50
C LYS A 306 16.23 -1.90 36.51
N THR A 307 16.46 -1.63 37.79
CA THR A 307 15.53 -1.96 38.88
C THR A 307 14.64 -0.78 39.29
N ASP A 308 14.96 0.43 38.80
CA ASP A 308 14.21 1.64 39.09
C ASP A 308 12.99 1.81 38.17
N ASN A 309 11.89 2.31 38.70
CA ASN A 309 10.67 2.60 37.97
C ASN A 309 10.76 3.96 37.24
N LYS A 310 11.74 4.10 36.37
CA LYS A 310 11.89 5.29 35.52
C LYS A 310 11.22 5.11 34.15
N GLY A 311 11.02 6.24 33.47
CA GLY A 311 10.33 6.33 32.20
C GLY A 311 8.86 6.71 32.37
N TYR A 312 8.33 7.37 31.35
CA TYR A 312 6.98 7.88 31.35
C TYR A 312 6.30 7.53 30.03
N VAL A 313 5.08 7.06 30.10
CA VAL A 313 4.21 6.82 28.95
C VAL A 313 2.85 7.46 29.21
N LYS A 314 2.38 8.26 28.27
CA LYS A 314 1.05 8.87 28.29
C LYS A 314 0.31 8.49 27.02
N VAL A 315 -0.93 8.07 27.13
CA VAL A 315 -1.83 7.83 26.02
C VAL A 315 -3.00 8.79 26.15
N SER A 316 -3.27 9.56 25.11
CA SER A 316 -4.39 10.51 25.08
C SER A 316 -5.31 10.18 23.91
N PHE A 317 -6.60 10.10 24.16
CA PHE A 317 -7.62 9.96 23.13
C PHE A 317 -8.21 11.35 22.86
N ILE A 318 -8.21 11.74 21.59
CA ILE A 318 -8.65 13.06 21.15
C ILE A 318 -9.90 12.87 20.31
N GLU A 319 -10.98 13.52 20.71
CA GLU A 319 -12.25 13.52 19.98
C GLU A 319 -12.55 14.93 19.48
N PRO A 320 -13.02 15.10 18.23
CA PRO A 320 -13.47 16.40 17.73
C PRO A 320 -14.73 16.85 18.47
N ASP A 321 -14.98 18.15 18.51
CA ASP A 321 -16.24 18.75 18.97
C ASP A 321 -16.79 19.73 17.94
N GLU A 322 -17.82 20.49 18.32
CA GLU A 322 -18.46 21.46 17.42
C GLU A 322 -17.56 22.69 17.15
N GLU A 323 -16.59 22.99 18.01
CA GLU A 323 -15.74 24.16 17.92
C GLU A 323 -14.41 23.88 17.21
N GLN A 324 -13.83 22.67 17.37
CA GLN A 324 -12.52 22.31 16.88
C GLN A 324 -12.50 20.94 16.20
N SER A 325 -11.84 20.90 15.03
CA SER A 325 -11.59 19.66 14.33
C SER A 325 -10.59 18.75 15.08
N TYR A 326 -10.58 17.46 14.74
CA TYR A 326 -9.58 16.51 15.26
C TYR A 326 -8.14 16.99 15.03
N ALA A 327 -7.86 17.62 13.87
CA ALA A 327 -6.53 18.09 13.52
C ALA A 327 -6.09 19.26 14.43
N GLU A 328 -6.96 20.26 14.65
CA GLU A 328 -6.68 21.41 15.51
C GLU A 328 -6.45 20.99 16.97
N LYS A 329 -7.32 20.14 17.51
CA LYS A 329 -7.14 19.59 18.86
C LYS A 329 -5.85 18.79 19.01
N THR A 330 -5.48 18.04 17.97
CA THR A 330 -4.23 17.26 17.99
C THR A 330 -3.02 18.17 17.98
N LEU A 331 -3.03 19.25 17.20
CA LEU A 331 -1.95 20.24 17.19
C LEU A 331 -1.83 20.95 18.55
N SER A 332 -2.94 21.38 19.13
CA SER A 332 -2.95 22.00 20.46
C SER A 332 -2.40 21.06 21.53
N ALA A 333 -2.90 19.82 21.60
CA ALA A 333 -2.44 18.83 22.57
C ALA A 333 -0.96 18.47 22.40
N LEU A 334 -0.47 18.45 21.15
CA LEU A 334 0.95 18.22 20.85
C LEU A 334 1.80 19.41 21.33
N GLY A 335 1.36 20.64 21.06
CA GLY A 335 2.04 21.85 21.52
C GLY A 335 2.12 21.94 23.04
N GLU A 336 1.01 21.69 23.73
CA GLU A 336 0.95 21.64 25.20
C GLU A 336 1.93 20.62 25.78
N GLU A 337 2.00 19.42 25.19
CA GLU A 337 2.90 18.38 25.67
C GLU A 337 4.38 18.75 25.46
N VAL A 338 4.73 19.35 24.31
CA VAL A 338 6.09 19.82 24.05
C VAL A 338 6.47 20.94 25.03
N GLN A 339 5.59 21.91 25.27
CA GLN A 339 5.84 22.97 26.25
C GLN A 339 5.99 22.43 27.67
N ARG A 340 5.19 21.42 28.04
CA ARG A 340 5.31 20.72 29.31
C ARG A 340 6.67 20.04 29.47
N LEU A 341 7.17 19.37 28.41
CA LEU A 341 8.48 18.72 28.39
C LEU A 341 9.62 19.75 28.53
N LEU A 342 9.55 20.85 27.80
CA LEU A 342 10.51 21.94 27.89
C LEU A 342 10.55 22.55 29.30
N SER A 343 9.38 22.76 29.90
CA SER A 343 9.25 23.25 31.30
C SER A 343 9.82 22.27 32.31
N ALA A 344 9.83 20.97 32.00
CA ALA A 344 10.45 19.92 32.78
C ALA A 344 11.98 19.79 32.55
N GLY A 345 12.56 20.61 31.68
CA GLY A 345 14.00 20.68 31.40
C GLY A 345 14.47 19.75 30.27
N VAL A 346 13.54 19.16 29.50
CA VAL A 346 13.89 18.38 28.29
C VAL A 346 14.32 19.36 27.20
N LYS A 347 15.39 19.05 26.47
CA LYS A 347 15.90 19.91 25.39
C LYS A 347 15.13 19.62 24.09
N LEU A 348 15.02 20.61 23.22
CA LEU A 348 14.38 20.44 21.89
C LEU A 348 15.01 19.29 21.09
N ASN A 349 16.31 19.16 21.13
CA ASN A 349 17.02 18.08 20.40
C ASN A 349 16.71 16.67 20.92
N ASP A 350 16.13 16.54 22.10
CA ASP A 350 15.75 15.27 22.71
C ASP A 350 14.28 14.92 22.46
N ILE A 351 13.54 15.77 21.71
CA ILE A 351 12.12 15.59 21.39
C ILE A 351 11.98 15.20 19.93
N THR A 352 11.32 14.06 19.66
CA THR A 352 11.01 13.62 18.31
C THR A 352 9.50 13.40 18.16
N ILE A 353 8.91 13.99 17.13
CA ILE A 353 7.50 13.83 16.79
C ILE A 353 7.38 12.84 15.64
N LEU A 354 6.70 11.71 15.86
CA LEU A 354 6.44 10.72 14.84
C LEU A 354 5.00 10.82 14.33
N VAL A 355 4.84 10.82 13.03
CA VAL A 355 3.53 10.91 12.37
C VAL A 355 3.26 9.71 11.48
N ARG A 356 1.99 9.34 11.34
CA ARG A 356 1.61 8.22 10.47
C ARG A 356 1.67 8.55 8.97
N LYS A 357 1.48 9.83 8.62
CA LYS A 357 1.45 10.30 7.23
C LYS A 357 2.28 11.58 7.11
N ASN A 358 3.23 11.59 6.16
CA ASN A 358 4.10 12.75 5.91
C ASN A 358 3.31 14.04 5.60
N LYS A 359 2.16 13.94 4.95
CA LYS A 359 1.30 15.10 4.67
C LYS A 359 0.86 15.92 5.89
N ASN A 360 1.01 15.38 7.10
CA ASN A 360 0.69 16.09 8.33
C ASN A 360 1.89 16.94 8.84
N ILE A 361 3.10 16.68 8.34
CA ILE A 361 4.32 17.37 8.80
C ILE A 361 4.28 18.88 8.54
N PRO A 362 3.89 19.37 7.35
CA PRO A 362 3.81 20.80 7.10
C PRO A 362 2.89 21.54 8.08
N SER A 363 1.71 20.98 8.38
CA SER A 363 0.77 21.60 9.33
C SER A 363 1.32 21.65 10.75
N ILE A 364 2.09 20.63 11.16
CA ILE A 364 2.78 20.63 12.47
C ILE A 364 3.87 21.68 12.47
N ALA A 365 4.72 21.73 11.43
CA ALA A 365 5.78 22.72 11.32
C ALA A 365 5.26 24.16 11.37
N ASP A 366 4.20 24.43 10.60
CA ASP A 366 3.52 25.72 10.59
C ASP A 366 2.98 26.13 11.96
N TYR A 367 2.34 25.21 12.68
CA TYR A 367 1.81 25.46 14.02
C TYR A 367 2.92 25.76 15.03
N PHE A 368 4.00 24.98 15.00
CA PHE A 368 5.13 25.19 15.90
C PHE A 368 5.89 26.48 15.63
N ASP A 369 6.05 26.84 14.37
CA ASP A 369 6.70 28.11 13.98
C ASP A 369 5.85 29.32 14.35
N LYS A 370 4.58 29.36 13.96
CA LYS A 370 3.70 30.53 14.07
C LYS A 370 3.13 30.73 15.47
N GLU A 371 2.70 29.66 16.13
CA GLU A 371 2.00 29.75 17.42
C GLU A 371 2.96 29.57 18.61
N LEU A 372 3.96 28.72 18.46
CA LEU A 372 4.85 28.36 19.56
C LEU A 372 6.25 29.02 19.45
N HIS A 373 6.61 29.50 18.26
CA HIS A 373 7.94 30.02 17.93
C HIS A 373 9.06 29.02 18.23
N LEU A 374 8.79 27.74 17.94
CA LEU A 374 9.72 26.63 18.14
C LEU A 374 10.15 26.04 16.78
N PRO A 375 11.46 25.93 16.53
CA PRO A 375 11.96 25.36 15.27
C PRO A 375 11.70 23.86 15.18
N ILE A 376 11.25 23.39 14.00
CA ILE A 376 11.15 21.99 13.65
C ILE A 376 12.20 21.65 12.58
N VAL A 377 12.85 20.50 12.72
CA VAL A 377 13.75 19.94 11.71
C VAL A 377 13.08 18.75 11.06
N SER A 378 12.85 18.82 9.76
CA SER A 378 12.28 17.73 8.97
C SER A 378 12.57 17.94 7.49
N ASP A 379 13.00 16.87 6.79
CA ASP A 379 13.19 16.90 5.34
C ASP A 379 11.87 17.11 4.57
N GLU A 380 10.74 16.69 5.15
CA GLU A 380 9.42 16.80 4.54
C GLU A 380 8.71 18.14 4.84
N ALA A 381 9.10 18.85 5.90
CA ALA A 381 8.43 20.10 6.31
C ALA A 381 8.62 21.22 5.27
N PHE A 382 9.70 21.17 4.50
CA PHE A 382 10.09 22.19 3.54
C PHE A 382 10.25 21.68 2.12
N ARG A 383 9.61 20.56 1.78
CA ARG A 383 9.56 20.10 0.39
C ARG A 383 8.80 21.09 -0.45
N LEU A 384 9.46 21.66 -1.43
CA LEU A 384 8.90 22.69 -2.31
C LEU A 384 7.69 22.18 -3.11
N ASP A 385 7.70 20.90 -3.48
CA ASP A 385 6.60 20.23 -4.21
C ASP A 385 5.33 20.01 -3.34
N ALA A 386 5.38 20.22 -2.04
CA ALA A 386 4.21 20.21 -1.16
C ALA A 386 3.43 21.53 -1.19
N SER A 387 4.02 22.61 -1.71
CA SER A 387 3.42 23.93 -1.81
C SER A 387 2.58 24.10 -3.07
N LEU A 388 1.30 24.43 -2.91
CA LEU A 388 0.42 24.73 -4.05
C LEU A 388 0.93 25.91 -4.88
N ALA A 389 1.42 26.97 -4.22
CA ALA A 389 1.97 28.14 -4.89
C ALA A 389 3.18 27.79 -5.76
N ILE A 390 4.10 26.97 -5.24
CA ILE A 390 5.29 26.55 -5.99
C ILE A 390 4.91 25.62 -7.13
N CYS A 391 4.03 24.65 -6.90
CA CYS A 391 3.53 23.80 -7.98
C CYS A 391 2.93 24.64 -9.13
N MET A 392 2.14 25.66 -8.79
CA MET A 392 1.57 26.58 -9.78
C MET A 392 2.63 27.39 -10.52
N LEU A 393 3.66 27.89 -9.83
CA LEU A 393 4.78 28.61 -10.48
C LEU A 393 5.51 27.69 -11.47
N ILE A 394 5.88 26.49 -11.06
CA ILE A 394 6.58 25.52 -11.92
C ILE A 394 5.70 25.09 -13.10
N ASP A 395 4.41 24.83 -12.88
CA ASP A 395 3.49 24.45 -13.96
C ASP A 395 3.26 25.62 -14.93
N ALA A 396 3.21 26.86 -14.44
CA ALA A 396 3.13 28.06 -15.29
C ALA A 396 4.40 28.26 -16.12
N LEU A 397 5.59 28.07 -15.54
CA LEU A 397 6.86 28.09 -16.26
C LEU A 397 6.92 27.01 -17.35
N ARG A 398 6.53 25.77 -17.02
CA ARG A 398 6.47 24.66 -18.00
C ARG A 398 5.51 24.97 -19.15
N TYR A 399 4.32 25.47 -18.81
CA TYR A 399 3.34 25.85 -19.81
C TYR A 399 3.83 27.02 -20.69
N LEU A 400 4.52 28.03 -20.14
CA LEU A 400 5.16 29.09 -20.91
C LEU A 400 6.27 28.55 -21.82
N SER A 401 7.11 27.64 -21.33
CA SER A 401 8.16 27.00 -22.14
C SER A 401 7.57 26.19 -23.29
N ASN A 402 6.57 25.36 -23.03
CA ASN A 402 5.92 24.52 -24.03
C ASN A 402 4.38 24.48 -23.88
N PRO A 403 3.64 25.38 -24.55
CA PRO A 403 2.18 25.40 -24.48
C PRO A 403 1.46 24.15 -25.00
N GLU A 404 2.15 23.33 -25.78
CA GLU A 404 1.60 22.06 -26.30
C GLU A 404 1.69 20.92 -25.27
N GLU A 405 2.39 21.11 -24.17
CA GLU A 405 2.51 20.12 -23.11
C GLU A 405 1.19 19.99 -22.31
N LYS A 406 0.43 18.98 -22.66
CA LYS A 406 -0.92 18.76 -22.10
C LYS A 406 -0.94 18.52 -20.60
N ILE A 407 0.14 17.93 -20.06
CA ILE A 407 0.23 17.62 -18.62
C ILE A 407 0.48 18.89 -17.81
N ALA A 408 1.47 19.69 -18.19
CA ALA A 408 1.74 20.97 -17.51
C ALA A 408 0.52 21.90 -17.55
N ARG A 409 -0.16 21.97 -18.70
CA ARG A 409 -1.41 22.70 -18.87
C ARG A 409 -2.52 22.22 -17.92
N ALA A 410 -2.76 20.90 -17.88
CA ALA A 410 -3.80 20.33 -17.02
C ALA A 410 -3.50 20.49 -15.54
N SER A 411 -2.22 20.36 -15.15
CA SER A 411 -1.76 20.57 -13.77
C SER A 411 -1.95 22.02 -13.34
N LEU A 412 -1.56 22.97 -14.16
CA LEU A 412 -1.75 24.40 -13.91
C LEU A 412 -3.23 24.75 -13.71
N ILE A 413 -4.10 24.26 -14.60
CA ILE A 413 -5.55 24.46 -14.48
C ILE A 413 -6.11 23.84 -13.21
N ALA A 414 -5.66 22.64 -12.84
CA ALA A 414 -6.10 21.95 -11.64
C ALA A 414 -5.71 22.72 -10.37
N ASN A 415 -4.44 23.14 -10.30
CA ASN A 415 -3.90 23.89 -9.15
C ASN A 415 -4.55 25.26 -9.02
N TYR A 416 -4.79 25.96 -10.11
CA TYR A 416 -5.50 27.25 -10.10
C TYR A 416 -6.97 27.11 -9.65
N LYS A 417 -7.66 26.06 -10.08
CA LYS A 417 -9.02 25.77 -9.60
C LYS A 417 -9.04 25.45 -8.11
N LEU A 418 -8.04 24.75 -7.59
CA LEU A 418 -7.91 24.50 -6.15
C LEU A 418 -7.77 25.82 -5.37
N GLN A 419 -6.88 26.71 -5.81
CA GLN A 419 -6.71 28.03 -5.19
C GLN A 419 -8.05 28.80 -5.15
N THR A 420 -8.71 28.95 -6.29
CA THR A 420 -9.96 29.71 -6.40
C THR A 420 -11.13 29.06 -5.63
N SER A 421 -11.10 27.76 -5.41
CA SER A 421 -12.08 27.04 -4.58
C SER A 421 -11.86 27.31 -3.10
N HIS A 422 -10.60 27.36 -2.65
CA HIS A 422 -10.25 27.77 -1.27
C HIS A 422 -10.69 29.21 -0.96
N GLU A 423 -10.49 30.15 -1.89
CA GLU A 423 -10.94 31.54 -1.73
C GLU A 423 -12.48 31.66 -1.59
N ARG A 424 -13.23 30.74 -2.20
CA ARG A 424 -14.72 30.75 -2.16
C ARG A 424 -15.31 29.96 -0.99
N GLY A 425 -14.48 29.37 -0.11
CA GLY A 425 -14.95 28.62 1.06
C GLY A 425 -15.75 27.35 0.74
N THR A 426 -15.68 26.84 -0.49
CA THR A 426 -16.32 25.59 -0.88
C THR A 426 -15.32 24.43 -0.66
N GLU A 427 -15.50 23.70 0.43
CA GLU A 427 -14.77 22.43 0.70
C GLU A 427 -15.14 21.36 -0.32
N THR A 428 -14.56 21.39 -1.50
CA THR A 428 -14.53 20.26 -2.43
C THR A 428 -13.08 19.91 -2.77
N GLY A 429 -12.26 19.80 -1.72
CA GLY A 429 -10.85 19.46 -1.83
C GLY A 429 -10.56 17.97 -1.64
N LYS A 430 -10.90 17.10 -2.59
CA LYS A 430 -10.17 15.87 -2.81
C LYS A 430 -9.49 15.98 -4.17
N ALA A 431 -8.19 16.26 -4.15
CA ALA A 431 -7.27 16.01 -5.25
C ALA A 431 -7.17 14.48 -5.47
N GLY A 432 -8.16 13.91 -6.07
CA GLY A 432 -8.36 12.49 -6.35
C GLY A 432 -9.57 12.36 -7.24
N GLY A 433 -9.67 13.25 -8.24
CA GLY A 433 -10.74 13.27 -9.21
C GLY A 433 -10.81 11.97 -10.00
N ASN A 434 -12.02 11.58 -10.31
CA ASN A 434 -12.36 10.46 -11.18
C ASN A 434 -11.62 10.62 -12.54
N LEU A 435 -11.33 9.54 -13.25
CA LEU A 435 -10.68 9.58 -14.57
C LEU A 435 -11.35 10.57 -15.55
N ALA A 436 -12.66 10.78 -15.41
CA ALA A 436 -13.45 11.76 -16.16
C ALA A 436 -13.00 13.22 -15.91
N ASP A 437 -12.57 13.55 -14.69
CA ASP A 437 -12.14 14.90 -14.32
C ASP A 437 -10.79 15.23 -14.98
N TRP A 438 -9.88 14.27 -15.06
CA TRP A 438 -8.61 14.43 -15.75
C TRP A 438 -8.79 14.62 -17.26
N HIS A 439 -9.70 13.91 -17.89
CA HIS A 439 -10.02 14.10 -19.30
C HIS A 439 -10.53 15.52 -19.58
N GLN A 440 -11.39 16.07 -18.71
CA GLN A 440 -11.86 17.43 -18.81
C GLN A 440 -10.73 18.46 -18.65
N LEU A 441 -9.78 18.22 -17.71
CA LEU A 441 -8.62 19.09 -17.52
C LEU A 441 -7.68 19.06 -18.72
N LEU A 442 -7.43 17.88 -19.30
CA LEU A 442 -6.60 17.71 -20.50
C LEU A 442 -7.19 18.35 -21.76
N THR A 443 -8.50 18.55 -21.82
CA THR A 443 -9.23 19.12 -22.96
C THR A 443 -9.74 20.54 -22.70
N ALA A 444 -9.56 21.07 -21.47
CA ALA A 444 -10.05 22.39 -21.11
C ALA A 444 -9.36 23.50 -21.90
N ASP A 445 -10.15 24.48 -22.31
CA ASP A 445 -9.62 25.69 -22.91
C ASP A 445 -9.01 26.60 -21.82
N VAL A 446 -7.72 26.81 -21.93
CA VAL A 446 -6.90 27.60 -20.99
C VAL A 446 -7.43 29.02 -20.83
N ALA A 447 -7.88 29.64 -21.94
CA ALA A 447 -8.37 31.01 -21.96
C ALA A 447 -9.66 31.19 -21.12
N THR A 448 -10.40 30.12 -20.85
CA THR A 448 -11.64 30.18 -20.05
C THR A 448 -11.41 30.02 -18.56
N VAL A 449 -10.24 29.54 -18.15
CA VAL A 449 -9.96 29.16 -16.75
C VAL A 449 -8.90 30.03 -16.11
N LEU A 450 -7.77 30.24 -16.79
CA LEU A 450 -6.64 31.01 -16.25
C LEU A 450 -6.87 32.53 -16.34
N PRO A 451 -6.13 33.34 -15.58
CA PRO A 451 -6.24 34.79 -15.64
C PRO A 451 -6.07 35.32 -17.07
N ALA A 452 -6.99 36.17 -17.52
CA ALA A 452 -6.97 36.72 -18.88
C ALA A 452 -5.68 37.50 -19.16
N GLU A 453 -5.13 38.17 -18.16
CA GLU A 453 -3.88 38.92 -18.25
C GLU A 453 -2.68 37.98 -18.48
N PHE A 454 -2.63 36.81 -17.83
CA PHE A 454 -1.61 35.81 -18.08
C PHE A 454 -1.65 35.33 -19.55
N ILE A 455 -2.84 35.03 -20.06
CA ILE A 455 -3.02 34.57 -21.44
C ILE A 455 -2.61 35.65 -22.48
N SER A 456 -3.01 36.89 -22.23
CA SER A 456 -2.72 37.98 -23.18
C SER A 456 -1.23 38.37 -23.24
N ARG A 457 -0.47 38.11 -22.18
CA ARG A 457 0.94 38.51 -22.03
C ARG A 457 1.93 37.32 -22.15
N MET A 458 1.48 36.15 -22.58
CA MET A 458 2.35 34.97 -22.65
C MET A 458 3.65 35.19 -23.44
N ASP A 459 3.59 35.88 -24.58
CA ASP A 459 4.78 36.17 -25.40
C ASP A 459 5.76 37.13 -24.73
N GLU A 460 5.24 38.11 -23.97
CA GLU A 460 6.03 39.04 -23.15
C GLU A 460 6.69 38.31 -21.97
N LEU A 461 5.91 37.52 -21.24
CA LEU A 461 6.36 36.74 -20.08
C LEU A 461 7.50 35.77 -20.43
N ARG A 462 7.45 35.13 -21.61
CA ARG A 462 8.50 34.22 -22.07
C ARG A 462 9.85 34.89 -22.30
N LEU A 463 9.89 36.20 -22.51
CA LEU A 463 11.10 36.97 -22.73
C LEU A 463 11.68 37.61 -21.46
N MET A 464 10.96 37.50 -20.33
CA MET A 464 11.42 38.06 -19.08
C MET A 464 12.55 37.25 -18.46
N PRO A 465 13.48 37.90 -17.73
CA PRO A 465 14.43 37.19 -16.88
C PRO A 465 13.71 36.32 -15.85
N LEU A 466 14.27 35.16 -15.52
CA LEU A 466 13.60 34.14 -14.70
C LEU A 466 13.06 34.68 -13.35
N TYR A 467 13.84 35.49 -12.64
CA TYR A 467 13.44 36.03 -11.34
C TYR A 467 12.25 36.99 -11.47
N GLU A 468 12.33 37.93 -12.41
CA GLU A 468 11.25 38.90 -12.70
C GLU A 468 9.99 38.19 -13.20
N LEU A 469 10.15 37.13 -14.01
CA LEU A 469 9.05 36.28 -14.48
C LEU A 469 8.33 35.63 -13.30
N LEU A 470 9.05 35.08 -12.32
CA LEU A 470 8.47 34.44 -11.14
C LEU A 470 7.71 35.45 -10.26
N GLU A 471 8.22 36.67 -10.08
CA GLU A 471 7.52 37.72 -9.35
C GLU A 471 6.23 38.15 -10.06
N GLU A 472 6.28 38.26 -11.37
CA GLU A 472 5.12 38.59 -12.19
C GLU A 472 4.06 37.48 -12.16
N LEU A 473 4.47 36.21 -12.29
CA LEU A 473 3.57 35.07 -12.15
C LEU A 473 2.94 35.01 -10.73
N PHE A 474 3.71 35.28 -9.69
CA PHE A 474 3.20 35.35 -8.33
C PHE A 474 2.06 36.39 -8.22
N THR A 475 2.22 37.53 -8.86
CA THR A 475 1.24 38.59 -8.89
C THR A 475 0.02 38.25 -9.75
N LEU A 476 0.23 37.76 -10.98
CA LEU A 476 -0.83 37.42 -11.93
C LEU A 476 -1.77 36.33 -11.42
N PHE A 477 -1.23 35.36 -10.69
CA PHE A 477 -2.01 34.27 -10.11
C PHE A 477 -2.49 34.58 -8.67
N ASN A 478 -2.29 35.83 -8.17
CA ASN A 478 -2.70 36.23 -6.82
C ASN A 478 -2.25 35.23 -5.73
N MET A 479 -0.99 34.75 -5.83
CA MET A 479 -0.50 33.69 -4.94
C MET A 479 -0.36 34.12 -3.48
N GLY A 480 -0.29 35.44 -3.22
CA GLY A 480 -0.32 36.00 -1.87
C GLY A 480 -1.63 35.72 -1.11
N SER A 481 -2.71 35.34 -1.83
CA SER A 481 -3.98 34.93 -1.20
C SER A 481 -3.95 33.48 -0.68
N ILE A 482 -2.97 32.68 -1.11
CA ILE A 482 -2.81 31.31 -0.65
C ILE A 482 -2.16 31.33 0.73
N GLY A 483 -2.98 31.17 1.77
CA GLY A 483 -2.49 31.20 3.16
C GLY A 483 -1.43 30.13 3.45
N LYS A 484 -0.49 30.44 4.35
CA LYS A 484 0.52 29.49 4.85
C LYS A 484 1.56 29.00 3.82
N GLN A 485 1.85 29.77 2.79
CA GLN A 485 2.84 29.40 1.76
C GLN A 485 4.14 30.20 1.83
N ASP A 486 4.23 31.20 2.70
CA ASP A 486 5.33 32.17 2.73
C ASP A 486 6.70 31.50 2.89
N ALA A 487 6.82 30.54 3.83
CA ALA A 487 8.08 29.84 4.07
C ALA A 487 8.57 29.06 2.82
N TYR A 488 7.66 28.43 2.11
CA TYR A 488 7.97 27.72 0.87
C TYR A 488 8.37 28.67 -0.25
N LEU A 489 7.68 29.77 -0.39
CA LEU A 489 7.97 30.81 -1.38
C LEU A 489 9.36 31.43 -1.13
N PHE A 490 9.68 31.78 0.11
CA PHE A 490 11.02 32.27 0.45
C PHE A 490 12.11 31.25 0.11
N ALA A 491 11.94 29.99 0.55
CA ALA A 491 12.89 28.94 0.23
C ALA A 491 13.04 28.69 -1.28
N PHE A 492 11.95 28.81 -2.04
CA PHE A 492 11.98 28.68 -3.49
C PHE A 492 12.72 29.84 -4.16
N PHE A 493 12.44 31.09 -3.78
CA PHE A 493 13.14 32.25 -4.34
C PHE A 493 14.62 32.30 -3.95
N ASP A 494 14.97 31.81 -2.77
CA ASP A 494 16.36 31.63 -2.36
C ASP A 494 17.05 30.59 -3.26
N ALA A 495 16.41 29.44 -3.53
CA ALA A 495 16.92 28.42 -4.42
C ALA A 495 17.08 28.92 -5.87
N VAL A 496 16.12 29.72 -6.36
CA VAL A 496 16.22 30.39 -7.68
C VAL A 496 17.40 31.35 -7.71
N THR A 497 17.59 32.12 -6.65
CA THR A 497 18.72 33.08 -6.54
C THR A 497 20.07 32.34 -6.55
N GLU A 498 20.17 31.23 -5.83
CA GLU A 498 21.36 30.37 -5.84
C GLU A 498 21.60 29.77 -7.22
N TYR A 499 20.55 29.27 -7.89
CA TYR A 499 20.64 28.77 -9.25
C TYR A 499 21.21 29.81 -10.23
N LEU A 500 20.71 31.05 -10.15
CA LEU A 500 21.12 32.15 -11.02
C LEU A 500 22.56 32.62 -10.80
N GLN A 501 23.19 32.32 -9.67
CA GLN A 501 24.61 32.60 -9.45
C GLN A 501 25.54 31.80 -10.34
N SER A 502 25.14 30.61 -10.74
CA SER A 502 25.96 29.67 -11.52
C SER A 502 25.39 29.27 -12.88
N ASN A 503 24.15 29.70 -13.19
CA ASN A 503 23.46 29.35 -14.42
C ASN A 503 22.89 30.59 -15.12
N SER A 504 22.51 30.43 -16.40
CA SER A 504 21.81 31.50 -17.13
C SER A 504 20.39 31.66 -16.63
N SER A 505 19.83 32.87 -16.79
CA SER A 505 18.44 33.19 -16.48
C SER A 505 17.45 32.65 -17.54
N ASP A 506 17.80 31.56 -18.19
CA ASP A 506 17.04 30.89 -19.23
C ASP A 506 15.96 29.99 -18.63
N LEU A 507 14.73 30.18 -19.10
CA LEU A 507 13.55 29.44 -18.65
C LEU A 507 13.70 27.93 -18.88
N ASP A 508 14.14 27.53 -20.07
CA ASP A 508 14.25 26.13 -20.45
C ASP A 508 15.36 25.40 -19.68
N GLY A 509 16.46 26.13 -19.36
CA GLY A 509 17.54 25.62 -18.53
C GLY A 509 17.14 25.40 -17.07
N PHE A 510 16.27 26.25 -16.54
CA PHE A 510 15.78 26.11 -15.17
C PHE A 510 14.76 24.99 -14.98
N ILE A 511 13.92 24.73 -15.97
CA ILE A 511 12.88 23.68 -15.90
C ILE A 511 13.47 22.27 -16.03
N ARG A 512 14.62 22.11 -16.66
CA ARG A 512 15.34 20.82 -16.83
C ARG A 512 16.09 20.40 -15.59
#